data_923866a234be8cabc0ebbe2c48bbc547
#
_entry.id   923866a234be8cabc0ebbe2c48bbc547
#
_cell.length_a   1.000
_cell.length_b   1.000
_cell.length_c   1.000
_cell.angle_alpha   90.00
_cell.angle_beta   90.00
_cell.angle_gamma   90.00
#
_symmetry.space_group_name_H-M   'P 1'
#
loop_
_entity.id
_entity.type
_entity.pdbx_description
1 polymer ?
#
loop_
_entity_poly.entity_id
_entity_poly.type
_entity_poly.pdbx_seq_one_letter_code
_entity_poly.pdbx_strand_id
1 'polypeptide(L)'
;MTVNVLGTSFDVKDYSDKMNSETTLLTGKVEIQLPNNPNSILLKPNQRIILDKETGVHEIRQVDASEYILWINEKLVCNNEKLSVILHKIKLWYGMELVCQPGTPVDQRLSLTIRKESPDEIFKLLEMIVPIRYSIKDDVIYVKPK
;
A
#
# COMPACT_ATOMS: atom_id res chain seq x y z
N MET A 1 7.95 -2.49 18.34
CA MET A 1 8.83 -1.63 17.52
C MET A 1 8.67 -0.19 17.99
N THR A 2 9.76 0.48 18.27
CA THR A 2 9.76 1.89 18.64
C THR A 2 10.38 2.69 17.50
N VAL A 3 9.75 3.80 17.15
CA VAL A 3 10.18 4.66 16.03
C VAL A 3 10.56 6.02 16.62
N ASN A 4 11.83 6.39 16.49
CA ASN A 4 12.36 7.68 16.94
C ASN A 4 12.56 8.58 15.72
N VAL A 5 12.01 9.79 15.74
CA VAL A 5 11.87 10.65 14.57
C VAL A 5 12.44 12.04 14.85
N LEU A 6 13.17 12.58 13.89
CA LEU A 6 13.66 13.96 13.90
C LEU A 6 13.31 14.63 12.55
N GLY A 7 12.21 15.43 12.54
CA GLY A 7 11.82 16.23 11.37
C GLY A 7 11.65 15.45 10.08
N THR A 8 10.86 14.36 10.12
CA THR A 8 10.76 13.39 9.03
C THR A 8 9.32 13.22 8.55
N SER A 9 9.18 12.82 7.28
CA SER A 9 7.92 12.30 6.74
C SER A 9 8.03 10.79 6.58
N PHE A 10 7.12 10.06 7.22
CA PHE A 10 7.13 8.59 7.23
C PHE A 10 5.72 8.03 7.41
N ASP A 11 5.54 6.78 7.03
CA ASP A 11 4.32 6.01 7.23
C ASP A 11 4.59 4.84 8.16
N VAL A 12 3.70 4.62 9.13
CA VAL A 12 3.73 3.46 10.02
C VAL A 12 2.41 2.73 9.92
N LYS A 13 2.49 1.43 9.64
CA LYS A 13 1.35 0.52 9.64
C LYS A 13 1.57 -0.56 10.69
N ASP A 14 0.88 -0.43 11.80
CA ASP A 14 0.95 -1.37 12.93
C ASP A 14 -0.45 -1.64 13.45
N TYR A 15 -1.15 -2.55 12.80
CA TYR A 15 -2.49 -2.96 13.19
C TYR A 15 -2.45 -4.20 14.06
N SER A 16 -3.29 -4.26 15.09
CA SER A 16 -3.35 -5.38 16.02
C SER A 16 -3.77 -6.71 15.36
N ASP A 17 -4.54 -6.63 14.28
CA ASP A 17 -5.03 -7.76 13.49
C ASP A 17 -4.07 -8.21 12.37
N LYS A 18 -2.96 -7.50 12.17
CA LYS A 18 -1.94 -7.84 11.17
C LYS A 18 -0.72 -8.47 11.83
N MET A 19 -0.14 -9.46 11.16
CA MET A 19 1.06 -10.15 11.63
C MET A 19 2.34 -9.32 11.48
N ASN A 20 2.31 -8.33 10.57
CA ASN A 20 3.46 -7.48 10.27
C ASN A 20 3.23 -6.05 10.76
N SER A 21 4.32 -5.46 11.24
CA SER A 21 4.44 -4.02 11.46
C SER A 21 5.37 -3.45 10.40
N GLU A 22 5.01 -2.34 9.80
CA GLU A 22 5.74 -1.76 8.67
C GLU A 22 6.01 -0.28 8.90
N THR A 23 7.21 0.16 8.55
CA THR A 23 7.57 1.58 8.55
C THR A 23 8.28 1.94 7.25
N THR A 24 7.77 2.97 6.58
CA THR A 24 8.33 3.47 5.31
C THR A 24 8.79 4.91 5.50
N LEU A 25 10.04 5.22 5.13
CA LEU A 25 10.61 6.55 5.25
C LEU A 25 10.56 7.28 3.91
N LEU A 26 9.94 8.48 3.91
CA LEU A 26 9.92 9.36 2.75
C LEU A 26 11.10 10.36 2.80
N THR A 27 11.22 11.11 3.87
CA THR A 27 12.27 12.14 4.02
C THR A 27 12.87 12.09 5.42
N GLY A 28 14.11 12.52 5.54
CA GLY A 28 14.82 12.62 6.81
C GLY A 28 15.49 11.32 7.22
N LYS A 29 15.50 11.05 8.53
CA LYS A 29 16.10 9.86 9.15
C LYS A 29 15.15 9.33 10.22
N VAL A 30 15.00 8.03 10.25
CA VAL A 30 14.21 7.34 11.28
C VAL A 30 15.06 6.24 11.89
N GLU A 31 15.15 6.24 13.21
CA GLU A 31 15.78 5.19 13.97
C GLU A 31 14.71 4.22 14.49
N ILE A 32 14.87 2.95 14.15
CA ILE A 32 13.96 1.88 14.53
C ILE A 32 14.61 1.04 15.63
N GLN A 33 13.94 0.96 16.78
CA GLN A 33 14.29 0.04 17.85
C GLN A 33 13.38 -1.18 17.78
N LEU A 34 13.97 -2.34 17.50
CA LEU A 34 13.24 -3.61 17.46
C LEU A 34 13.16 -4.24 18.87
N PRO A 35 12.08 -4.99 19.17
CA PRO A 35 12.04 -5.81 20.36
C PRO A 35 13.21 -6.81 20.38
N ASN A 36 13.84 -6.99 21.53
CA ASN A 36 14.92 -7.95 21.73
C ASN A 36 16.19 -7.72 20.87
N ASN A 37 16.34 -6.56 20.26
CA ASN A 37 17.54 -6.19 19.53
C ASN A 37 18.17 -4.96 20.20
N PRO A 38 19.41 -5.08 20.72
CA PRO A 38 20.07 -3.95 21.38
C PRO A 38 20.52 -2.85 20.42
N ASN A 39 20.63 -3.18 19.12
CA ASN A 39 21.03 -2.24 18.08
C ASN A 39 19.83 -1.62 17.40
N SER A 40 19.85 -0.29 17.26
CA SER A 40 18.86 0.40 16.44
C SER A 40 19.18 0.28 14.95
N ILE A 41 18.13 0.37 14.12
CA ILE A 41 18.24 0.37 12.67
C ILE A 41 17.94 1.78 12.17
N LEU A 42 18.84 2.35 11.39
CA LEU A 42 18.63 3.64 10.77
C LEU A 42 18.05 3.45 9.36
N LEU A 43 16.80 3.88 9.15
CA LEU A 43 16.20 3.93 7.82
C LEU A 43 16.66 5.18 7.07
N LYS A 44 16.89 5.01 5.78
CA LYS A 44 17.13 6.07 4.80
C LYS A 44 15.88 6.35 3.99
N PRO A 45 15.75 7.51 3.32
CA PRO A 45 14.65 7.77 2.39
C PRO A 45 14.48 6.66 1.36
N ASN A 46 13.23 6.33 1.05
CA ASN A 46 12.82 5.23 0.17
C ASN A 46 13.20 3.84 0.68
N GLN A 47 13.36 3.69 1.99
CA GLN A 47 13.47 2.39 2.63
C GLN A 47 12.21 2.08 3.43
N ARG A 48 11.82 0.82 3.41
CA ARG A 48 10.73 0.25 4.18
C ARG A 48 11.24 -0.92 4.99
N ILE A 49 10.96 -0.92 6.28
CA ILE A 49 11.19 -2.08 7.15
C ILE A 49 9.87 -2.80 7.39
N ILE A 50 9.89 -4.11 7.31
CA ILE A 50 8.77 -5.00 7.59
C ILE A 50 9.22 -5.91 8.74
N LEU A 51 8.50 -5.87 9.86
CA LEU A 51 8.75 -6.70 11.03
C LEU A 51 7.64 -7.73 11.17
N ASP A 52 8.00 -8.99 11.19
CA ASP A 52 7.09 -10.06 11.62
C ASP A 52 6.95 -10.01 13.14
N LYS A 53 5.75 -9.76 13.63
CA LYS A 53 5.47 -9.59 15.06
C LYS A 53 5.61 -10.87 15.86
N GLU A 54 5.39 -12.00 15.23
CA GLU A 54 5.45 -13.31 15.88
C GLU A 54 6.89 -13.82 16.00
N THR A 55 7.64 -13.76 14.91
CA THR A 55 9.01 -14.29 14.86
C THR A 55 10.08 -13.28 15.24
N GLY A 56 9.77 -11.97 15.16
CA GLY A 56 10.75 -10.89 15.35
C GLY A 56 11.72 -10.72 14.17
N VAL A 57 11.53 -11.46 13.09
CA VAL A 57 12.34 -11.34 11.88
C VAL A 57 11.94 -10.06 11.14
N HIS A 58 12.93 -9.34 10.63
CA HIS A 58 12.69 -8.12 9.86
C HIS A 58 13.38 -8.16 8.51
N GLU A 59 12.85 -7.37 7.58
CA GLU A 59 13.37 -7.18 6.23
C GLU A 59 13.35 -5.70 5.88
N ILE A 60 14.41 -5.22 5.21
CA ILE A 60 14.48 -3.84 4.69
C ILE A 60 14.44 -3.92 3.17
N ARG A 61 13.50 -3.17 2.56
CA ARG A 61 13.33 -3.10 1.11
C ARG A 61 13.52 -1.68 0.60
N GLN A 62 14.04 -1.55 -0.61
CA GLN A 62 14.00 -0.30 -1.37
C GLN A 62 12.63 -0.17 -2.02
N VAL A 63 11.96 0.97 -1.81
CA VAL A 63 10.61 1.23 -2.33
C VAL A 63 10.53 2.67 -2.84
N ASP A 64 9.50 2.99 -3.59
CA ASP A 64 9.08 4.38 -3.78
C ASP A 64 8.18 4.77 -2.61
N ALA A 65 8.74 5.49 -1.63
CA ALA A 65 8.03 5.81 -0.40
C ALA A 65 6.80 6.69 -0.64
N SER A 66 6.77 7.47 -1.70
CA SER A 66 5.62 8.32 -2.04
C SER A 66 4.35 7.51 -2.28
N GLU A 67 4.46 6.27 -2.74
CA GLU A 67 3.33 5.37 -2.93
C GLU A 67 2.70 4.91 -1.60
N TYR A 68 3.49 4.84 -0.53
CA TYR A 68 3.04 4.34 0.78
C TYR A 68 2.43 5.40 1.68
N ILE A 69 2.49 6.66 1.29
CA ILE A 69 1.91 7.78 2.04
C ILE A 69 0.71 8.41 1.34
N LEU A 70 0.13 7.74 0.35
CA LEU A 70 -1.03 8.24 -0.42
C LEU A 70 -2.22 8.60 0.48
N TRP A 71 -2.40 7.92 1.60
CA TRP A 71 -3.47 8.19 2.56
C TRP A 71 -3.38 9.57 3.23
N ILE A 72 -2.21 10.22 3.23
CA ILE A 72 -2.04 11.59 3.71
C ILE A 72 -2.69 12.59 2.75
N ASN A 73 -2.76 12.26 1.47
CA ASN A 73 -3.46 13.04 0.47
C ASN A 73 -4.98 12.81 0.59
N GLU A 74 -5.76 13.86 0.49
CA GLU A 74 -7.22 13.79 0.57
C GLU A 74 -7.85 13.07 -0.64
N LYS A 75 -7.09 12.84 -1.69
CA LYS A 75 -7.53 12.21 -2.92
C LYS A 75 -6.39 11.43 -3.60
N LEU A 76 -6.76 10.34 -4.26
CA LEU A 76 -5.91 9.60 -5.16
C LEU A 76 -6.30 9.94 -6.61
N VAL A 77 -5.38 10.55 -7.34
CA VAL A 77 -5.60 10.94 -8.74
C VAL A 77 -4.81 9.99 -9.64
N CYS A 78 -5.52 9.35 -10.58
CA CYS A 78 -4.94 8.56 -11.64
C CYS A 78 -5.24 9.25 -12.96
N ASN A 79 -4.20 9.58 -13.74
CA ASN A 79 -4.35 10.32 -14.98
C ASN A 79 -3.71 9.55 -16.14
N ASN A 80 -4.55 9.03 -17.04
CA ASN A 80 -4.12 8.23 -18.20
C ASN A 80 -3.12 7.13 -17.83
N GLU A 81 -3.43 6.41 -16.79
CA GLU A 81 -2.57 5.35 -16.28
C GLU A 81 -3.09 3.97 -16.68
N LYS A 82 -2.18 3.00 -16.79
CA LYS A 82 -2.57 1.60 -17.02
C LYS A 82 -3.38 1.07 -15.82
N LEU A 83 -4.34 0.19 -16.10
CA LEU A 83 -5.15 -0.45 -15.06
C LEU A 83 -4.27 -1.16 -14.01
N SER A 84 -3.16 -1.79 -14.43
CA SER A 84 -2.20 -2.41 -13.50
C SER A 84 -1.66 -1.42 -12.46
N VAL A 85 -1.31 -0.22 -12.90
CA VAL A 85 -0.82 0.85 -12.01
C VAL A 85 -1.94 1.35 -11.10
N ILE A 86 -3.12 1.55 -11.63
CA ILE A 86 -4.30 2.00 -10.87
C ILE A 86 -4.68 0.98 -9.79
N LEU A 87 -4.71 -0.31 -10.12
CA LEU A 87 -4.99 -1.38 -9.17
C LEU A 87 -3.95 -1.43 -8.06
N HIS A 88 -2.68 -1.23 -8.38
CA HIS A 88 -1.61 -1.15 -7.38
C HIS A 88 -1.82 0.03 -6.43
N LYS A 89 -2.15 1.21 -6.96
CA LYS A 89 -2.46 2.40 -6.15
C LYS A 89 -3.69 2.20 -5.27
N ILE A 90 -4.74 1.56 -5.79
CA ILE A 90 -5.96 1.22 -5.02
C ILE A 90 -5.63 0.27 -3.87
N LYS A 91 -4.82 -0.75 -4.13
CA LYS A 91 -4.33 -1.67 -3.10
C LYS A 91 -3.67 -0.92 -1.94
N LEU A 92 -2.77 0.01 -2.25
CA LEU A 92 -2.07 0.82 -1.25
C LEU A 92 -3.01 1.80 -0.54
N TRP A 93 -3.90 2.44 -1.30
CA TRP A 93 -4.85 3.42 -0.78
C TRP A 93 -5.77 2.85 0.29
N TYR A 94 -6.33 1.66 0.04
CA TYR A 94 -7.22 1.00 0.99
C TYR A 94 -6.51 0.05 1.96
N GLY A 95 -5.23 -0.24 1.75
CA GLY A 95 -4.50 -1.21 2.56
C GLY A 95 -5.02 -2.65 2.40
N MET A 96 -5.55 -3.00 1.24
CA MET A 96 -6.11 -4.31 0.94
C MET A 96 -5.20 -5.12 0.03
N GLU A 97 -5.28 -6.44 0.10
CA GLU A 97 -4.68 -7.31 -0.92
C GLU A 97 -5.54 -7.34 -2.18
N LEU A 98 -4.88 -7.53 -3.33
CA LEU A 98 -5.53 -7.56 -4.62
C LEU A 98 -4.95 -8.67 -5.48
N VAL A 99 -5.83 -9.50 -6.04
CA VAL A 99 -5.47 -10.62 -6.89
C VAL A 99 -6.12 -10.43 -8.25
N CYS A 100 -5.32 -10.35 -9.31
CA CYS A 100 -5.77 -10.30 -10.69
C CYS A 100 -5.65 -11.67 -11.35
N GLN A 101 -6.72 -12.13 -11.96
CA GLN A 101 -6.69 -13.35 -12.77
C GLN A 101 -6.10 -13.08 -14.17
N PRO A 102 -5.47 -14.08 -14.80
CA PRO A 102 -5.01 -13.99 -16.19
C PRO A 102 -6.13 -13.55 -17.14
N GLY A 103 -5.79 -12.74 -18.12
CA GLY A 103 -6.75 -12.18 -19.08
C GLY A 103 -7.40 -10.87 -18.65
N THR A 104 -7.18 -10.40 -17.44
CA THR A 104 -7.60 -9.07 -17.03
C THR A 104 -6.91 -8.01 -17.91
N PRO A 105 -7.63 -6.99 -18.45
CA PRO A 105 -7.07 -6.02 -19.37
C PRO A 105 -6.20 -4.97 -18.64
N VAL A 106 -5.10 -5.40 -18.07
CA VAL A 106 -4.23 -4.61 -17.19
C VAL A 106 -3.50 -3.47 -17.89
N ASP A 107 -3.39 -3.52 -19.21
CA ASP A 107 -2.75 -2.48 -20.02
C ASP A 107 -3.70 -1.37 -20.48
N GLN A 108 -4.99 -1.53 -20.26
CA GLN A 108 -5.97 -0.49 -20.58
C GLN A 108 -5.72 0.76 -19.76
N ARG A 109 -5.71 1.91 -20.43
CA ARG A 109 -5.49 3.19 -19.78
C ARG A 109 -6.79 3.87 -19.42
N LEU A 110 -6.84 4.47 -18.25
CA LEU A 110 -7.99 5.26 -17.79
C LEU A 110 -7.56 6.32 -16.80
N SER A 111 -8.48 7.24 -16.54
CA SER A 111 -8.30 8.31 -15.54
C SER A 111 -9.44 8.22 -14.53
N LEU A 112 -9.11 8.34 -13.26
CA LEU A 112 -10.09 8.42 -12.18
C LEU A 112 -9.52 9.15 -10.97
N THR A 113 -10.41 9.64 -10.11
CA THR A 113 -10.04 10.24 -8.84
C THR A 113 -10.84 9.54 -7.73
N ILE A 114 -10.14 9.08 -6.72
CA ILE A 114 -10.73 8.47 -5.53
C ILE A 114 -10.59 9.46 -4.38
N ARG A 115 -11.66 9.70 -3.64
CA ARG A 115 -11.67 10.55 -2.44
C ARG A 115 -12.09 9.73 -1.23
N LYS A 116 -13.39 9.66 -0.98
CA LYS A 116 -13.98 8.99 0.17
C LYS A 116 -14.77 7.73 -0.20
N GLU A 117 -14.78 7.38 -1.48
CA GLU A 117 -15.48 6.21 -1.97
C GLU A 117 -14.93 4.93 -1.32
N SER A 118 -15.79 3.99 -1.02
CA SER A 118 -15.40 2.66 -0.55
C SER A 118 -14.77 1.83 -1.67
N PRO A 119 -14.03 0.77 -1.36
CA PRO A 119 -13.51 -0.14 -2.38
C PRO A 119 -14.61 -0.69 -3.29
N ASP A 120 -15.76 -1.05 -2.73
CA ASP A 120 -16.91 -1.56 -3.50
C ASP A 120 -17.44 -0.53 -4.50
N GLU A 121 -17.58 0.72 -4.09
CA GLU A 121 -18.02 1.81 -4.99
C GLU A 121 -17.05 2.04 -6.14
N ILE A 122 -15.74 2.01 -5.88
CA ILE A 122 -14.72 2.20 -6.91
C ILE A 122 -14.70 1.02 -7.89
N PHE A 123 -14.80 -0.20 -7.40
CA PHE A 123 -14.80 -1.37 -8.29
C PHE A 123 -16.08 -1.50 -9.10
N LYS A 124 -17.24 -1.07 -8.58
CA LYS A 124 -18.46 -0.91 -9.37
C LYS A 124 -18.27 0.08 -10.53
N LEU A 125 -17.62 1.20 -10.27
CA LEU A 125 -17.29 2.18 -11.31
C LEU A 125 -16.34 1.58 -12.35
N LEU A 126 -15.29 0.87 -11.91
CA LEU A 126 -14.35 0.21 -12.81
C LEU A 126 -15.02 -0.84 -13.70
N GLU A 127 -15.95 -1.63 -13.18
CA GLU A 127 -16.72 -2.59 -13.99
C GLU A 127 -17.54 -1.93 -15.11
N MET A 128 -17.96 -0.68 -14.92
CA MET A 128 -18.69 0.09 -15.94
C MET A 128 -17.78 0.61 -17.06
N ILE A 129 -16.50 0.83 -16.77
CA ILE A 129 -15.54 1.47 -17.68
C ILE A 129 -14.65 0.43 -18.37
N VAL A 130 -14.30 -0.64 -17.65
CA VAL A 130 -13.36 -1.66 -18.07
C VAL A 130 -14.06 -3.03 -18.06
N PRO A 131 -13.78 -3.92 -19.03
CA PRO A 131 -14.41 -5.25 -19.07
C PRO A 131 -13.82 -6.19 -18.01
N ILE A 132 -14.10 -5.89 -16.75
CA ILE A 132 -13.70 -6.69 -15.60
C ILE A 132 -14.89 -7.04 -14.73
N ARG A 133 -14.71 -8.03 -13.88
CA ARG A 133 -15.57 -8.31 -12.74
C ARG A 133 -14.73 -8.39 -11.47
N TYR A 134 -15.31 -8.07 -10.34
CA TYR A 134 -14.62 -8.12 -9.06
C TYR A 134 -15.45 -8.82 -8.01
N SER A 135 -14.80 -9.28 -6.97
CA SER A 135 -15.40 -9.66 -5.70
C SER A 135 -14.47 -9.27 -4.55
N ILE A 136 -15.04 -8.94 -3.42
CA ILE A 136 -14.29 -8.60 -2.20
C ILE A 136 -14.65 -9.65 -1.15
N LYS A 137 -13.61 -10.31 -0.61
CA LYS A 137 -13.76 -11.34 0.41
C LYS A 137 -12.55 -11.32 1.34
N ASP A 138 -12.80 -11.25 2.65
CA ASP A 138 -11.76 -11.28 3.69
C ASP A 138 -10.63 -10.26 3.47
N ASP A 139 -10.99 -9.01 3.16
CA ASP A 139 -10.07 -7.91 2.82
C ASP A 139 -9.20 -8.15 1.59
N VAL A 140 -9.57 -9.09 0.74
CA VAL A 140 -8.93 -9.35 -0.54
C VAL A 140 -9.87 -8.98 -1.67
N ILE A 141 -9.37 -8.23 -2.64
CA ILE A 141 -10.07 -7.86 -3.86
C ILE A 141 -9.64 -8.82 -4.96
N TYR A 142 -10.59 -9.55 -5.53
CA TYR A 142 -10.37 -10.45 -6.66
C TYR A 142 -10.88 -9.80 -7.93
N VAL A 143 -10.01 -9.64 -8.93
CA VAL A 143 -10.34 -9.05 -10.23
C VAL A 143 -10.14 -10.09 -11.32
N LYS A 144 -11.12 -10.22 -12.19
CA LYS A 144 -11.08 -11.14 -13.34
C LYS A 144 -11.62 -10.46 -14.60
N PRO A 145 -11.29 -10.96 -15.78
CA PRO A 145 -11.90 -10.48 -17.02
C PRO A 145 -13.41 -10.79 -17.02
N LYS A 146 -14.16 -9.93 -17.70
CA LYS A 146 -15.60 -10.09 -17.89
C LYS A 146 -15.91 -11.22 -18.86
#